data_af483624bbeed35b7015bee522ba2c41
#
_entry.id   af483624bbeed35b7015bee522ba2c41
#
_cell.length_a   1.000
_cell.length_b   1.000
_cell.length_c   1.000
_cell.angle_alpha   90.00
_cell.angle_beta   90.00
_cell.angle_gamma   90.00
#
_symmetry.space_group_name_H-M   'P 1'
#
loop_
_entity.id
_entity.type
_entity.pdbx_description
1 polymer ?
#
loop_
_entity_poly.entity_id
_entity_poly.type
_entity_poly.pdbx_seq_one_letter_code
_entity_poly.pdbx_strand_id
1 'polypeptide(L)'
;MINSVRNTVLSVLNKNNYGYISPSDFNLFAKQAQLEAYEEYFSNYNKVVNAENARTSGSDYADLNKAISETMEYFLVDDFLQPFDYDNPSITRNRFYIPSLTTTGNESYMINRVVCYPTKLTDSTNDGTAAFRLIDNTATFLGLVNPGDIVVNWSASPPQTAIVYYTLNNIELLLSADIFPVTGDDYYIISAQEYVESEKVSAGKIISLNLSNITAPSSMFPAYTQDNTLMQLYPISTTFTLGLLGQVKCAYFRYPKEPKWTYITLAAGEPIFDQSQPDYQDFELPQEDEFKLIMKILQYCGISIRESEVAQFAIAQEQHEQPTFSQQQ
;
A
#
# COMPACT_ATOMS: atom_id res chain seq x y z
N MET A 1 4.86 -18.57 10.78
CA MET A 1 3.47 -18.55 11.31
C MET A 1 2.54 -19.55 10.61
N ILE A 2 2.41 -19.57 9.28
CA ILE A 2 1.40 -20.38 8.57
C ILE A 2 1.46 -21.89 8.86
N ASN A 3 2.67 -22.46 9.00
CA ASN A 3 2.81 -23.89 9.32
C ASN A 3 2.37 -24.21 10.76
N SER A 4 2.64 -23.33 11.73
CA SER A 4 2.19 -23.46 13.12
C SER A 4 0.67 -23.41 13.20
N VAL A 5 0.05 -22.42 12.55
CA VAL A 5 -1.41 -22.27 12.47
C VAL A 5 -2.04 -23.54 11.87
N ARG A 6 -1.55 -24.01 10.74
CA ARG A 6 -2.08 -25.22 10.09
C ARG A 6 -1.98 -26.45 10.98
N ASN A 7 -0.85 -26.68 11.63
CA ASN A 7 -0.66 -27.83 12.51
C ASN A 7 -1.59 -27.77 13.72
N THR A 8 -1.81 -26.58 14.27
CA THR A 8 -2.76 -26.37 15.38
C THR A 8 -4.19 -26.64 14.94
N VAL A 9 -4.60 -26.10 13.80
CA VAL A 9 -5.95 -26.32 13.22
C VAL A 9 -6.20 -27.82 12.99
N LEU A 10 -5.24 -28.52 12.35
CA LEU A 10 -5.34 -29.95 12.13
C LEU A 10 -5.39 -30.74 13.44
N SER A 11 -4.64 -30.35 14.45
CA SER A 11 -4.64 -31.00 15.77
C SER A 11 -5.99 -30.88 16.47
N VAL A 12 -6.63 -29.71 16.37
CA VAL A 12 -7.96 -29.48 16.93
C VAL A 12 -9.02 -30.32 16.21
N LEU A 13 -8.99 -30.35 14.88
CA LEU A 13 -9.95 -31.08 14.06
C LEU A 13 -9.79 -32.60 14.19
N ASN A 14 -8.55 -33.09 14.29
CA ASN A 14 -8.28 -34.54 14.42
C ASN A 14 -8.66 -35.14 15.79
N LYS A 15 -8.78 -34.31 16.85
CA LYS A 15 -9.18 -34.79 18.19
C LYS A 15 -10.49 -35.58 18.18
N ASN A 16 -11.38 -35.28 17.25
CA ASN A 16 -12.69 -35.91 17.17
C ASN A 16 -12.85 -36.89 15.98
N ASN A 17 -11.79 -37.27 15.30
CA ASN A 17 -11.78 -38.10 14.07
C ASN A 17 -12.55 -37.49 12.87
N TYR A 18 -12.77 -36.20 12.81
CA TYR A 18 -13.72 -35.59 11.89
C TYR A 18 -13.12 -34.86 10.71
N GLY A 19 -11.81 -34.75 10.55
CA GLY A 19 -11.51 -34.01 9.36
C GLY A 19 -10.06 -33.84 8.97
N TYR A 20 -9.77 -34.33 7.79
CA TYR A 20 -8.64 -33.91 6.98
C TYR A 20 -9.08 -32.68 6.17
N ILE A 21 -8.38 -31.57 6.36
CA ILE A 21 -8.50 -30.41 5.47
C ILE A 21 -7.42 -30.51 4.42
N SER A 22 -7.81 -30.39 3.15
CA SER A 22 -6.84 -30.38 2.06
C SER A 22 -5.97 -29.10 2.14
N PRO A 23 -4.73 -29.13 1.64
CA PRO A 23 -3.90 -27.92 1.57
C PRO A 23 -4.56 -26.76 0.80
N SER A 24 -5.35 -27.06 -0.23
CA SER A 24 -6.09 -26.06 -0.99
C SER A 24 -7.19 -25.38 -0.17
N ASP A 25 -7.96 -26.16 0.60
CA ASP A 25 -9.02 -25.63 1.45
C ASP A 25 -8.43 -24.82 2.59
N PHE A 26 -7.33 -25.30 3.20
CA PHE A 26 -6.62 -24.54 4.21
C PHE A 26 -6.16 -23.17 3.69
N ASN A 27 -5.55 -23.11 2.48
CA ASN A 27 -5.10 -21.87 1.88
C ASN A 27 -6.28 -20.91 1.63
N LEU A 28 -7.43 -21.43 1.20
CA LEU A 28 -8.64 -20.63 1.00
C LEU A 28 -9.14 -20.03 2.33
N PHE A 29 -9.23 -20.84 3.38
CA PHE A 29 -9.68 -20.38 4.70
C PHE A 29 -8.66 -19.44 5.34
N ALA A 30 -7.36 -19.70 5.16
CA ALA A 30 -6.28 -18.83 5.63
C ALA A 30 -6.34 -17.44 4.98
N LYS A 31 -6.57 -17.37 3.66
CA LYS A 31 -6.78 -16.11 2.94
C LYS A 31 -7.95 -15.32 3.52
N GLN A 32 -9.09 -15.98 3.69
CA GLN A 32 -10.29 -15.32 4.19
C GLN A 32 -10.13 -14.86 5.64
N ALA A 33 -9.53 -15.69 6.50
CA ALA A 33 -9.27 -15.34 7.89
C ALA A 33 -8.30 -14.14 8.03
N GLN A 34 -7.26 -14.09 7.19
CA GLN A 34 -6.35 -12.95 7.17
C GLN A 34 -7.04 -11.67 6.72
N LEU A 35 -7.87 -11.72 5.68
CA LEU A 35 -8.60 -10.56 5.18
C LEU A 35 -9.58 -10.02 6.23
N GLU A 36 -10.33 -10.88 6.91
CA GLU A 36 -11.21 -10.46 8.00
C GLU A 36 -10.45 -9.84 9.18
N ALA A 37 -9.33 -10.46 9.58
CA ALA A 37 -8.50 -9.91 10.64
C ALA A 37 -7.95 -8.53 10.26
N TYR A 38 -7.56 -8.34 9.00
CA TYR A 38 -7.12 -7.06 8.46
C TYR A 38 -8.23 -6.00 8.49
N GLU A 39 -9.44 -6.31 8.03
CA GLU A 39 -10.58 -5.38 8.05
C GLU A 39 -10.99 -4.98 9.49
N GLU A 40 -10.81 -5.87 10.44
CA GLU A 40 -11.10 -5.59 11.85
C GLU A 40 -10.17 -4.51 12.43
N TYR A 41 -8.91 -4.38 12.00
CA TYR A 41 -8.05 -3.28 12.47
C TYR A 41 -8.67 -1.92 12.15
N PHE A 42 -9.15 -1.71 10.92
CA PHE A 42 -9.78 -0.45 10.53
C PHE A 42 -11.10 -0.21 11.27
N SER A 43 -11.89 -1.27 11.48
CA SER A 43 -13.12 -1.18 12.25
C SER A 43 -12.85 -0.80 13.70
N ASN A 44 -11.86 -1.43 14.33
CA ASN A 44 -11.48 -1.15 15.71
C ASN A 44 -10.89 0.24 15.87
N TYR A 45 -10.03 0.68 14.95
CA TYR A 45 -9.52 2.04 14.92
C TYR A 45 -10.64 3.08 14.90
N ASN A 46 -11.61 2.91 13.99
CA ASN A 46 -12.78 3.78 13.92
C ASN A 46 -13.61 3.79 15.20
N LYS A 47 -13.81 2.63 15.84
CA LYS A 47 -14.52 2.54 17.12
C LYS A 47 -13.81 3.31 18.22
N VAL A 48 -12.47 3.17 18.33
CA VAL A 48 -11.66 3.87 19.34
C VAL A 48 -11.70 5.37 19.10
N VAL A 49 -11.47 5.83 17.87
CA VAL A 49 -11.54 7.27 17.53
C VAL A 49 -12.91 7.87 17.82
N ASN A 50 -13.98 7.15 17.51
CA ASN A 50 -15.34 7.61 17.82
C ASN A 50 -15.60 7.65 19.33
N ALA A 51 -15.09 6.70 20.09
CA ALA A 51 -15.20 6.68 21.55
C ALA A 51 -14.42 7.83 22.19
N GLU A 52 -13.22 8.14 21.70
CA GLU A 52 -12.43 9.29 22.14
C GLU A 52 -13.12 10.62 21.84
N ASN A 53 -13.67 10.77 20.64
CA ASN A 53 -14.42 11.97 20.25
C ASN A 53 -15.71 12.18 21.08
N ALA A 54 -16.33 11.09 21.53
CA ALA A 54 -17.50 11.15 22.40
C ALA A 54 -17.17 11.45 23.87
N ARG A 55 -15.92 11.25 24.28
CA ARG A 55 -15.45 11.56 25.65
C ARG A 55 -14.86 12.95 25.71
N THR A 56 -15.39 13.79 26.56
CA THR A 56 -14.87 15.16 26.81
C THR A 56 -13.65 15.20 27.74
N SER A 57 -13.24 14.05 28.27
CA SER A 57 -12.01 13.94 29.10
C SER A 57 -11.09 12.91 28.48
N GLY A 58 -9.95 13.37 27.94
CA GLY A 58 -8.89 12.51 27.44
C GLY A 58 -8.17 11.83 28.61
N SER A 59 -8.50 10.58 28.90
CA SER A 59 -7.70 9.75 29.80
C SER A 59 -7.68 8.30 29.31
N ASP A 60 -6.49 7.74 29.32
CA ASP A 60 -6.09 6.34 29.45
C ASP A 60 -6.16 5.39 28.22
N TYR A 61 -6.66 5.80 27.03
CA TYR A 61 -6.70 4.90 25.85
C TYR A 61 -5.75 5.28 24.72
N ALA A 62 -4.87 6.25 24.94
CA ALA A 62 -3.88 6.68 23.95
C ALA A 62 -2.95 5.54 23.48
N ASP A 63 -2.59 4.63 24.38
CA ASP A 63 -1.71 3.52 24.08
C ASP A 63 -2.36 2.46 23.17
N LEU A 64 -3.64 2.19 23.35
CA LEU A 64 -4.38 1.24 22.50
C LEU A 64 -4.55 1.78 21.08
N ASN A 65 -4.88 3.07 20.96
CA ASN A 65 -5.00 3.75 19.67
C ASN A 65 -3.65 3.74 18.93
N LYS A 66 -2.56 3.96 19.64
CA LYS A 66 -1.21 3.90 19.10
C LYS A 66 -0.84 2.51 18.61
N ALA A 67 -1.12 1.45 19.36
CA ALA A 67 -0.82 0.08 18.97
C ALA A 67 -1.58 -0.33 17.68
N ILE A 68 -2.86 0.02 17.57
CA ILE A 68 -3.65 -0.22 16.36
C ILE A 68 -3.09 0.59 15.19
N SER A 69 -2.72 1.85 15.40
CA SER A 69 -2.12 2.72 14.37
C SER A 69 -0.80 2.14 13.86
N GLU A 70 0.09 1.69 14.76
CA GLU A 70 1.38 1.07 14.39
C GLU A 70 1.18 -0.22 13.59
N THR A 71 0.16 -1.03 13.91
CA THR A 71 -0.18 -2.22 13.13
C THR A 71 -0.69 -1.86 11.74
N MET A 72 -1.50 -0.81 11.63
CA MET A 72 -1.98 -0.34 10.32
C MET A 72 -0.85 0.24 9.47
N GLU A 73 0.12 0.95 10.07
CA GLU A 73 1.28 1.51 9.39
C GLU A 73 2.16 0.44 8.72
N TYR A 74 2.12 -0.81 9.18
CA TYR A 74 2.80 -1.93 8.53
C TYR A 74 2.30 -2.16 7.08
N PHE A 75 1.06 -1.82 6.80
CA PHE A 75 0.45 -1.93 5.47
C PHE A 75 0.49 -0.63 4.68
N LEU A 76 1.03 0.45 5.26
CA LEU A 76 1.17 1.72 4.57
C LEU A 76 2.33 1.65 3.58
N VAL A 77 2.05 1.98 2.33
CA VAL A 77 3.03 2.02 1.25
C VAL A 77 2.97 3.37 0.56
N ASP A 78 4.13 3.88 0.19
CA ASP A 78 4.31 5.13 -0.53
C ASP A 78 4.84 4.84 -1.93
N ASP A 79 4.03 5.08 -2.96
CA ASP A 79 4.43 4.86 -4.34
C ASP A 79 4.18 6.09 -5.22
N PHE A 80 5.00 6.24 -6.27
CA PHE A 80 4.74 7.21 -7.33
C PHE A 80 3.69 6.66 -8.31
N LEU A 81 2.67 7.48 -8.57
CA LEU A 81 1.60 7.09 -9.47
C LEU A 81 2.04 7.20 -10.93
N GLN A 82 1.65 6.21 -11.73
CA GLN A 82 1.86 6.24 -13.16
C GLN A 82 0.83 7.17 -13.83
N PRO A 83 1.27 8.12 -14.68
CA PRO A 83 0.36 8.96 -15.44
C PRO A 83 -0.41 8.13 -16.47
N PHE A 84 -1.71 8.46 -16.65
CA PHE A 84 -2.58 7.75 -17.58
C PHE A 84 -2.21 7.99 -19.06
N ASP A 85 -1.84 9.22 -19.39
CA ASP A 85 -1.48 9.63 -20.76
C ASP A 85 0.05 9.57 -20.99
N TYR A 86 0.70 8.54 -20.43
CA TYR A 86 2.14 8.32 -20.51
C TYR A 86 2.72 8.40 -21.94
N ASP A 87 2.02 7.83 -22.93
CA ASP A 87 2.49 7.78 -24.31
C ASP A 87 2.29 9.10 -25.09
N ASN A 88 1.62 10.08 -24.49
CA ASN A 88 1.33 11.36 -25.14
C ASN A 88 1.56 12.55 -24.20
N PRO A 89 2.81 12.96 -23.96
CA PRO A 89 3.15 14.05 -23.04
C PRO A 89 2.56 15.42 -23.44
N SER A 90 2.03 15.55 -24.66
CA SER A 90 1.34 16.77 -25.12
C SER A 90 -0.07 16.93 -24.55
N ILE A 91 -0.62 15.89 -23.93
CA ILE A 91 -1.98 15.88 -23.36
C ILE A 91 -1.89 15.76 -21.84
N THR A 92 -1.48 16.80 -21.18
CA THR A 92 -1.50 16.85 -19.71
C THR A 92 -2.93 16.96 -19.20
N ARG A 93 -3.49 15.87 -18.71
CA ARG A 93 -4.84 15.83 -18.14
C ARG A 93 -4.84 15.67 -16.61
N ASN A 94 -3.68 15.67 -15.98
CA ASN A 94 -3.53 15.44 -14.53
C ASN A 94 -4.23 14.15 -14.07
N ARG A 95 -4.12 13.06 -14.87
CA ARG A 95 -4.72 11.75 -14.61
C ARG A 95 -3.66 10.74 -14.30
N PHE A 96 -3.90 9.96 -13.26
CA PHE A 96 -2.98 8.92 -12.79
C PHE A 96 -3.74 7.62 -12.54
N TYR A 97 -3.06 6.51 -12.73
CA TYR A 97 -3.60 5.22 -12.32
C TYR A 97 -3.58 5.10 -10.80
N ILE A 98 -4.64 4.53 -10.24
CA ILE A 98 -4.69 4.14 -8.83
C ILE A 98 -3.73 2.97 -8.61
N PRO A 99 -3.04 2.88 -7.45
CA PRO A 99 -2.17 1.75 -7.13
C PRO A 99 -2.90 0.42 -7.25
N SER A 100 -2.35 -0.48 -8.06
CA SER A 100 -2.89 -1.81 -8.32
C SER A 100 -1.76 -2.81 -8.54
N LEU A 101 -2.07 -4.10 -8.56
CA LEU A 101 -1.08 -5.15 -8.84
C LEU A 101 -0.31 -4.92 -10.14
N THR A 102 -0.95 -4.29 -11.15
CA THR A 102 -0.33 -4.04 -12.47
C THR A 102 0.52 -2.78 -12.50
N THR A 103 0.22 -1.77 -11.69
CA THR A 103 0.90 -0.46 -11.73
C THR A 103 1.99 -0.32 -10.68
N THR A 104 1.74 -0.74 -9.46
CA THR A 104 2.67 -0.61 -8.33
C THR A 104 3.08 -1.95 -7.70
N GLY A 105 2.51 -3.07 -8.18
CA GLY A 105 2.74 -4.39 -7.60
C GLY A 105 1.97 -4.65 -6.30
N ASN A 106 1.20 -3.67 -5.81
CA ASN A 106 0.38 -3.76 -4.62
C ASN A 106 -1.03 -3.26 -4.90
N GLU A 107 -2.03 -4.00 -4.46
CA GLU A 107 -3.42 -3.56 -4.56
C GLU A 107 -3.78 -2.62 -3.40
N SER A 108 -4.35 -1.45 -3.73
CA SER A 108 -4.74 -0.46 -2.73
C SER A 108 -6.07 -0.82 -2.08
N TYR A 109 -6.11 -0.83 -0.74
CA TYR A 109 -7.32 -0.90 0.05
C TYR A 109 -7.94 0.49 0.25
N MET A 110 -7.14 1.43 0.73
CA MET A 110 -7.58 2.80 1.01
C MET A 110 -6.44 3.79 0.78
N ILE A 111 -6.73 4.87 0.07
CA ILE A 111 -5.79 5.98 -0.11
C ILE A 111 -5.79 6.82 1.16
N ASN A 112 -4.60 6.99 1.74
CA ASN A 112 -4.39 7.80 2.93
C ASN A 112 -4.07 9.25 2.55
N ARG A 113 -3.09 9.46 1.66
CA ARG A 113 -2.58 10.79 1.32
C ARG A 113 -2.10 10.84 -0.12
N VAL A 114 -2.34 11.97 -0.78
CA VAL A 114 -1.82 12.24 -2.13
C VAL A 114 -1.01 13.54 -2.09
N VAL A 115 0.24 13.47 -2.54
CA VAL A 115 1.18 14.58 -2.56
C VAL A 115 1.61 14.85 -3.99
N CYS A 116 1.58 16.10 -4.40
CA CYS A 116 1.99 16.56 -5.73
C CYS A 116 3.29 17.34 -5.66
N TYR A 117 4.19 17.09 -6.60
CA TYR A 117 5.45 17.78 -6.81
C TYR A 117 5.39 18.49 -8.18
N PRO A 118 4.90 19.74 -8.23
CA PRO A 118 4.61 20.39 -9.50
C PRO A 118 5.88 20.86 -10.25
N THR A 119 7.00 21.04 -9.55
CA THR A 119 8.17 21.72 -10.09
C THR A 119 9.16 20.74 -10.69
N LYS A 120 9.33 20.79 -12.03
CA LYS A 120 10.40 20.14 -12.76
C LYS A 120 11.63 21.06 -12.80
N LEU A 121 12.78 20.57 -12.36
CA LEU A 121 14.02 21.36 -12.30
C LEU A 121 14.78 21.35 -13.63
N THR A 122 15.00 20.17 -14.20
CA THR A 122 15.76 19.99 -15.43
C THR A 122 15.35 18.73 -16.16
N ASP A 123 15.69 18.65 -17.45
CA ASP A 123 15.63 17.46 -18.28
C ASP A 123 16.87 17.45 -19.19
N SER A 124 17.45 16.28 -19.36
CA SER A 124 18.65 16.06 -20.18
C SER A 124 18.86 14.55 -20.43
N THR A 125 20.00 14.20 -20.98
CA THR A 125 20.46 12.83 -21.19
C THR A 125 21.68 12.52 -20.34
N ASN A 126 21.80 11.31 -19.83
CA ASN A 126 22.98 10.91 -19.06
C ASN A 126 24.17 10.59 -19.99
N ASP A 127 25.37 11.00 -19.59
CA ASP A 127 26.62 10.81 -20.36
C ASP A 127 27.47 9.65 -19.83
N GLY A 128 27.16 9.11 -18.67
CA GLY A 128 27.97 8.07 -18.04
C GLY A 128 27.20 7.03 -17.24
N THR A 129 27.80 5.86 -17.12
CA THR A 129 27.27 4.76 -16.30
C THR A 129 28.19 4.54 -15.11
N ALA A 130 27.69 4.79 -13.92
CA ALA A 130 28.32 4.39 -12.66
C ALA A 130 27.22 3.97 -11.70
N ALA A 131 27.44 2.90 -10.96
CA ALA A 131 26.44 2.35 -10.04
C ALA A 131 25.93 3.43 -9.07
N PHE A 132 24.60 3.55 -8.97
CA PHE A 132 23.91 4.53 -8.13
C PHE A 132 24.22 6.00 -8.45
N ARG A 133 24.61 6.33 -9.68
CA ARG A 133 24.95 7.69 -10.07
C ARG A 133 24.23 8.13 -11.34
N LEU A 134 23.87 9.42 -11.38
CA LEU A 134 23.56 10.14 -12.60
C LEU A 134 24.76 11.00 -12.96
N ILE A 135 25.27 10.85 -14.17
CA ILE A 135 26.39 11.62 -14.71
C ILE A 135 25.92 12.33 -15.97
N ASP A 136 26.03 13.66 -15.99
CA ASP A 136 25.71 14.50 -17.15
C ASP A 136 26.73 15.64 -17.22
N ASN A 137 27.60 15.62 -18.23
CA ASN A 137 28.69 16.59 -18.43
C ASN A 137 28.18 17.99 -18.81
N THR A 138 26.92 18.09 -19.22
CA THR A 138 26.27 19.36 -19.61
C THR A 138 25.48 20.00 -18.50
N ALA A 139 25.23 19.26 -17.43
CA ALA A 139 24.37 19.68 -16.32
C ALA A 139 25.08 20.67 -15.37
N THR A 140 24.27 21.35 -14.58
CA THR A 140 24.71 22.18 -13.46
C THR A 140 23.87 21.87 -12.24
N PHE A 141 24.20 20.76 -11.56
CA PHE A 141 23.43 20.26 -10.43
C PHE A 141 23.65 21.06 -9.14
N LEU A 142 24.86 21.57 -8.92
CA LEU A 142 25.19 22.34 -7.72
C LEU A 142 24.33 23.62 -7.61
N GLY A 143 23.57 23.72 -6.52
CA GLY A 143 22.67 24.85 -6.27
C GLY A 143 21.30 24.75 -6.94
N LEU A 144 21.11 23.77 -7.84
CA LEU A 144 19.82 23.49 -8.49
C LEU A 144 19.13 22.28 -7.85
N VAL A 145 19.89 21.20 -7.63
CA VAL A 145 19.37 19.92 -7.15
C VAL A 145 19.75 19.72 -5.69
N ASN A 146 18.77 19.37 -4.89
CA ASN A 146 18.93 19.15 -3.44
C ASN A 146 18.75 17.67 -3.09
N PRO A 147 19.32 17.22 -1.96
CA PRO A 147 19.02 15.91 -1.41
C PRO A 147 17.50 15.75 -1.19
N GLY A 148 16.97 14.61 -1.59
CA GLY A 148 15.54 14.32 -1.54
C GLY A 148 14.81 14.55 -2.87
N ASP A 149 15.39 15.30 -3.84
CA ASP A 149 14.77 15.49 -5.15
C ASP A 149 14.65 14.15 -5.91
N ILE A 150 13.68 14.08 -6.81
CA ILE A 150 13.29 12.85 -7.51
C ILE A 150 13.88 12.87 -8.92
N VAL A 151 14.67 11.86 -9.23
CA VAL A 151 15.21 11.63 -10.58
C VAL A 151 14.42 10.53 -11.25
N VAL A 152 14.03 10.74 -12.49
CA VAL A 152 13.31 9.76 -13.30
C VAL A 152 14.10 9.45 -14.54
N ASN A 153 14.44 8.18 -14.75
CA ASN A 153 14.92 7.66 -16.02
C ASN A 153 13.70 7.32 -16.87
N TRP A 154 13.51 8.14 -17.92
CA TRP A 154 12.39 8.03 -18.83
C TRP A 154 12.60 6.99 -19.93
N SER A 155 13.84 6.76 -20.34
CA SER A 155 14.20 5.81 -21.38
C SER A 155 14.09 4.36 -20.95
N ALA A 156 14.10 4.09 -19.64
CA ALA A 156 13.90 2.76 -19.09
C ALA A 156 12.47 2.27 -19.37
N SER A 157 12.31 0.97 -19.61
CA SER A 157 11.00 0.35 -19.80
C SER A 157 10.79 -0.80 -18.81
N PRO A 158 9.94 -0.62 -17.77
CA PRO A 158 9.23 0.60 -17.41
C PRO A 158 10.16 1.72 -16.91
N PRO A 159 9.74 3.00 -16.97
CA PRO A 159 10.50 4.10 -16.39
C PRO A 159 10.77 3.90 -14.91
N GLN A 160 11.96 4.32 -14.48
CA GLN A 160 12.45 4.11 -13.13
C GLN A 160 12.62 5.42 -12.39
N THR A 161 12.41 5.41 -11.08
CA THR A 161 12.59 6.57 -10.21
C THR A 161 13.64 6.31 -9.15
N ALA A 162 14.41 7.33 -8.81
CA ALA A 162 15.35 7.32 -7.69
C ALA A 162 15.31 8.66 -6.95
N ILE A 163 15.76 8.66 -5.71
CA ILE A 163 15.86 9.85 -4.88
C ILE A 163 17.34 10.28 -4.86
N VAL A 164 17.59 11.58 -4.96
CA VAL A 164 18.92 12.15 -4.82
C VAL A 164 19.36 12.05 -3.36
N TYR A 165 20.43 11.33 -3.09
CA TYR A 165 21.04 11.30 -1.77
C TYR A 165 21.98 12.47 -1.56
N TYR A 166 22.78 12.78 -2.56
CA TYR A 166 23.80 13.82 -2.48
C TYR A 166 24.22 14.33 -3.85
N THR A 167 24.45 15.64 -3.98
CA THR A 167 25.05 16.26 -5.15
C THR A 167 26.56 16.28 -4.98
N LEU A 168 27.27 15.43 -5.74
CA LEU A 168 28.72 15.26 -5.63
C LEU A 168 29.46 16.47 -6.23
N ASN A 169 29.04 16.90 -7.40
CA ASN A 169 29.59 18.04 -8.12
C ASN A 169 28.56 18.56 -9.15
N ASN A 170 28.95 19.46 -10.03
CA ASN A 170 28.04 20.02 -11.05
C ASN A 170 27.46 19.01 -12.01
N ILE A 171 28.18 17.92 -12.27
CA ILE A 171 27.82 16.94 -13.30
C ILE A 171 27.44 15.57 -12.77
N GLU A 172 27.42 15.41 -11.44
CA GLU A 172 27.27 14.09 -10.83
C GLU A 172 26.41 14.10 -9.57
N LEU A 173 25.38 13.24 -9.55
CA LEU A 173 24.49 12.99 -8.42
C LEU A 173 24.63 11.56 -7.90
N LEU A 174 24.53 11.37 -6.58
CA LEU A 174 24.39 10.07 -5.94
C LEU A 174 22.90 9.77 -5.72
N LEU A 175 22.47 8.60 -6.17
CA LEU A 175 21.05 8.19 -6.17
C LEU A 175 20.78 7.05 -5.20
N SER A 176 19.52 6.91 -4.80
CA SER A 176 19.02 5.81 -3.94
C SER A 176 18.96 4.46 -4.65
N ALA A 177 18.86 4.46 -5.98
CA ALA A 177 18.78 3.26 -6.80
C ALA A 177 19.65 3.43 -8.06
N ASP A 178 20.10 2.32 -8.60
CA ASP A 178 20.84 2.30 -9.86
C ASP A 178 19.86 2.21 -11.03
N ILE A 179 19.51 3.37 -11.58
CA ILE A 179 18.52 3.51 -12.64
C ILE A 179 19.12 3.87 -14.00
N PHE A 180 20.44 4.06 -14.11
CA PHE A 180 21.15 4.42 -15.34
C PHE A 180 22.19 3.37 -15.77
N PRO A 181 21.75 2.17 -16.19
CA PRO A 181 22.67 1.12 -16.64
C PRO A 181 23.30 1.41 -18.00
N VAL A 182 22.75 2.35 -18.77
CA VAL A 182 23.17 2.69 -20.13
C VAL A 182 23.40 4.19 -20.24
N THR A 183 24.34 4.61 -21.13
CA THR A 183 24.54 6.01 -21.48
C THR A 183 23.56 6.45 -22.58
N GLY A 184 23.15 7.70 -22.55
CA GLY A 184 22.19 8.27 -23.50
C GLY A 184 20.73 8.08 -23.11
N ASP A 185 20.45 7.66 -21.88
CA ASP A 185 19.10 7.61 -21.33
C ASP A 185 18.62 9.02 -21.00
N ASP A 186 17.41 9.35 -21.44
CA ASP A 186 16.75 10.61 -21.10
C ASP A 186 16.28 10.59 -19.66
N TYR A 187 16.52 11.68 -18.96
CA TYR A 187 16.07 11.85 -17.58
C TYR A 187 15.46 13.24 -17.33
N TYR A 188 14.71 13.35 -16.26
CA TYR A 188 14.29 14.63 -15.68
C TYR A 188 14.35 14.58 -14.16
N ILE A 189 14.48 15.76 -13.54
CA ILE A 189 14.55 15.91 -12.10
C ILE A 189 13.36 16.77 -11.64
N ILE A 190 12.69 16.31 -10.58
CA ILE A 190 11.54 16.96 -9.95
C ILE A 190 11.97 17.43 -8.56
N SER A 191 11.66 18.67 -8.21
CA SER A 191 11.91 19.20 -6.88
C SER A 191 10.99 18.53 -5.85
N ALA A 192 11.59 17.97 -4.80
CA ALA A 192 10.85 17.49 -3.64
C ALA A 192 10.70 18.55 -2.55
N GLN A 193 11.34 19.71 -2.70
CA GLN A 193 11.26 20.81 -1.73
C GLN A 193 9.90 21.53 -1.79
N GLU A 194 9.29 21.56 -2.97
CA GLU A 194 8.01 22.18 -3.22
C GLU A 194 6.96 21.09 -3.44
N TYR A 195 6.29 20.68 -2.37
CA TYR A 195 5.21 19.72 -2.45
C TYR A 195 3.89 20.31 -1.94
N VAL A 196 2.80 19.82 -2.48
CA VAL A 196 1.45 20.25 -2.11
C VAL A 196 0.58 19.01 -1.88
N GLU A 197 -0.13 19.00 -0.78
CA GLU A 197 -1.09 17.93 -0.47
C GLU A 197 -2.41 18.17 -1.17
N SER A 198 -2.96 17.11 -1.79
CA SER A 198 -4.25 17.17 -2.48
C SER A 198 -5.37 16.61 -1.62
N GLU A 199 -6.49 17.35 -1.53
CA GLU A 199 -7.68 16.93 -0.79
C GLU A 199 -8.57 16.01 -1.65
N LYS A 200 -9.07 14.92 -1.07
CA LYS A 200 -10.06 14.05 -1.73
C LYS A 200 -11.43 14.73 -1.79
N VAL A 201 -11.98 14.85 -2.98
CA VAL A 201 -13.30 15.44 -3.21
C VAL A 201 -14.15 14.48 -4.04
N SER A 202 -15.45 14.38 -3.75
CA SER A 202 -16.36 13.56 -4.56
C SER A 202 -16.57 14.20 -5.96
N ALA A 203 -16.84 13.35 -6.97
CA ALA A 203 -17.08 13.79 -8.35
C ALA A 203 -18.23 14.81 -8.49
N GLY A 204 -19.27 14.74 -7.65
CA GLY A 204 -20.33 15.73 -7.63
C GLY A 204 -19.90 17.06 -7.03
N LYS A 205 -19.14 17.04 -5.94
CA LYS A 205 -18.67 18.23 -5.23
C LYS A 205 -17.66 19.03 -6.05
N ILE A 206 -16.76 18.38 -6.81
CA ILE A 206 -15.75 19.07 -7.60
C ILE A 206 -16.37 19.95 -8.70
N ILE A 207 -17.49 19.54 -9.29
CA ILE A 207 -18.22 20.33 -10.26
C ILE A 207 -18.70 21.64 -9.62
N SER A 208 -19.29 21.56 -8.43
CA SER A 208 -19.76 22.73 -7.70
C SER A 208 -18.61 23.66 -7.27
N LEU A 209 -17.47 23.10 -6.86
CA LEU A 209 -16.29 23.89 -6.49
C LEU A 209 -15.72 24.65 -7.69
N ASN A 210 -15.68 24.05 -8.87
CA ASN A 210 -15.16 24.67 -10.09
C ASN A 210 -16.06 25.78 -10.65
N LEU A 211 -17.30 25.90 -10.21
CA LEU A 211 -18.20 26.98 -10.63
C LEU A 211 -17.85 28.36 -10.01
N SER A 212 -17.07 28.36 -8.94
CA SER A 212 -16.69 29.61 -8.24
C SER A 212 -15.18 29.75 -8.17
N ASN A 213 -14.66 30.89 -8.61
CA ASN A 213 -13.23 31.19 -8.54
C ASN A 213 -12.65 31.24 -7.12
N ILE A 214 -13.50 31.35 -6.10
CA ILE A 214 -13.07 31.38 -4.68
C ILE A 214 -12.90 29.96 -4.13
N THR A 215 -13.75 29.03 -4.56
CA THR A 215 -13.78 27.67 -4.04
C THR A 215 -13.11 26.67 -4.98
N ALA A 216 -12.76 27.08 -6.19
CA ALA A 216 -12.10 26.22 -7.16
C ALA A 216 -10.71 25.76 -6.64
N PRO A 217 -10.33 24.51 -6.81
CA PRO A 217 -8.99 24.04 -6.52
C PRO A 217 -7.93 24.89 -7.23
N SER A 218 -6.85 25.17 -6.55
CA SER A 218 -5.72 25.95 -7.06
C SER A 218 -4.43 25.13 -7.02
N SER A 219 -3.35 25.65 -7.61
CA SER A 219 -2.03 25.02 -7.52
C SER A 219 -1.49 24.89 -6.10
N MET A 220 -1.90 25.76 -5.20
CA MET A 220 -1.53 25.71 -3.78
C MET A 220 -2.45 24.81 -2.94
N PHE A 221 -3.67 24.60 -3.39
CA PHE A 221 -4.69 23.77 -2.74
C PHE A 221 -5.33 22.86 -3.78
N PRO A 222 -4.59 21.90 -4.30
CA PRO A 222 -5.12 20.97 -5.27
C PRO A 222 -6.13 20.01 -4.63
N ALA A 223 -7.04 19.51 -5.45
CA ALA A 223 -7.97 18.48 -5.05
C ALA A 223 -7.92 17.32 -6.03
N TYR A 224 -8.33 16.13 -5.59
CA TYR A 224 -8.46 14.99 -6.49
C TYR A 224 -9.81 14.31 -6.36
N THR A 225 -10.25 13.76 -7.48
CA THR A 225 -11.37 12.81 -7.53
C THR A 225 -10.85 11.44 -7.88
N GLN A 226 -11.49 10.43 -7.32
CA GLN A 226 -11.16 9.04 -7.55
C GLN A 226 -12.32 8.38 -8.28
N ASP A 227 -12.01 7.76 -9.42
CA ASP A 227 -12.86 6.82 -10.13
C ASP A 227 -12.32 5.40 -9.86
N ASN A 228 -12.93 4.37 -10.44
CA ASN A 228 -12.58 2.98 -10.18
C ASN A 228 -11.09 2.66 -10.41
N THR A 229 -10.50 3.18 -11.49
CA THR A 229 -9.12 2.88 -11.89
C THR A 229 -8.22 4.11 -11.99
N LEU A 230 -8.81 5.29 -11.98
CA LEU A 230 -8.11 6.54 -12.24
C LEU A 230 -8.32 7.56 -11.13
N MET A 231 -7.28 8.35 -10.92
CA MET A 231 -7.30 9.54 -10.09
C MET A 231 -7.17 10.76 -11.00
N GLN A 232 -8.09 11.72 -10.89
CA GLN A 232 -8.03 12.99 -11.59
C GLN A 232 -7.68 14.09 -10.63
N LEU A 233 -6.60 14.82 -10.89
CA LEU A 233 -6.15 15.97 -10.09
C LEU A 233 -6.63 17.28 -10.68
N TYR A 234 -6.92 18.24 -9.81
CA TYR A 234 -7.35 19.59 -10.12
C TYR A 234 -6.45 20.63 -9.44
N PRO A 235 -6.22 21.80 -10.04
CA PRO A 235 -6.87 22.32 -11.24
C PRO A 235 -6.34 21.67 -12.52
N ILE A 236 -7.18 21.58 -13.55
CA ILE A 236 -6.77 21.24 -14.90
C ILE A 236 -6.43 22.56 -15.60
N SER A 237 -5.17 22.98 -15.53
CA SER A 237 -4.72 24.23 -16.13
C SER A 237 -3.35 24.07 -16.78
N THR A 238 -2.99 24.99 -17.63
CA THR A 238 -1.67 25.03 -18.27
C THR A 238 -0.53 25.41 -17.33
N THR A 239 -0.85 25.99 -16.17
CA THR A 239 0.12 26.39 -15.14
C THR A 239 0.34 25.34 -14.05
N PHE A 240 -0.60 24.42 -13.89
CA PHE A 240 -0.49 23.29 -12.98
C PHE A 240 -0.59 21.99 -13.79
N THR A 241 0.50 21.63 -14.41
CA THR A 241 0.58 20.45 -15.28
C THR A 241 1.29 19.32 -14.54
N LEU A 242 0.51 18.33 -14.16
CA LEU A 242 1.00 17.08 -13.61
C LEU A 242 0.74 15.99 -14.67
N GLY A 243 1.79 15.44 -15.23
CA GLY A 243 1.67 14.43 -16.29
C GLY A 243 2.90 13.54 -16.37
N LEU A 244 3.88 13.80 -15.51
CA LEU A 244 5.12 13.03 -15.47
C LEU A 244 5.12 12.05 -14.30
N LEU A 245 5.76 10.91 -14.49
CA LEU A 245 6.06 9.98 -13.40
C LEU A 245 6.91 10.70 -12.35
N GLY A 246 6.71 10.41 -11.08
CA GLY A 246 7.42 11.07 -9.97
C GLY A 246 6.77 12.38 -9.50
N GLN A 247 5.84 12.97 -10.26
CA GLN A 247 5.14 14.21 -9.83
C GLN A 247 4.03 13.95 -8.81
N VAL A 248 3.46 12.77 -8.75
CA VAL A 248 2.40 12.43 -7.81
C VAL A 248 2.79 11.21 -7.01
N LYS A 249 2.86 11.37 -5.70
CA LYS A 249 3.12 10.32 -4.73
C LYS A 249 1.84 10.03 -3.93
N CYS A 250 1.52 8.77 -3.81
CA CYS A 250 0.35 8.30 -3.08
C CYS A 250 0.78 7.44 -1.90
N ALA A 251 0.40 7.83 -0.69
CA ALA A 251 0.44 6.98 0.48
C ALA A 251 -0.90 6.25 0.61
N TYR A 252 -0.87 4.94 0.64
CA TYR A 252 -2.06 4.11 0.70
C TYR A 252 -1.85 2.85 1.54
N PHE A 253 -2.93 2.36 2.12
CA PHE A 253 -2.93 1.05 2.74
C PHE A 253 -3.14 0.00 1.66
N ARG A 254 -2.23 -0.96 1.59
CA ARG A 254 -2.33 -2.09 0.66
C ARG A 254 -3.08 -3.25 1.29
N TYR A 255 -3.69 -4.09 0.47
CA TYR A 255 -4.15 -5.39 0.94
C TYR A 255 -2.96 -6.27 1.37
N PRO A 256 -3.13 -7.13 2.39
CA PRO A 256 -2.14 -8.13 2.72
C PRO A 256 -2.01 -9.14 1.57
N LYS A 257 -0.81 -9.64 1.35
CA LYS A 257 -0.57 -10.70 0.36
C LYS A 257 -1.28 -11.98 0.76
N GLU A 258 -1.78 -12.71 -0.23
CA GLU A 258 -2.51 -13.95 0.02
C GLU A 258 -1.59 -15.01 0.65
N PRO A 259 -1.90 -15.50 1.86
CA PRO A 259 -1.08 -16.52 2.50
C PRO A 259 -1.19 -17.82 1.72
N LYS A 260 -0.05 -18.49 1.53
CA LYS A 260 0.01 -19.75 0.81
C LYS A 260 0.93 -20.74 1.50
N TRP A 261 0.34 -21.75 2.10
CA TRP A 261 1.07 -22.91 2.61
C TRP A 261 1.44 -23.83 1.45
N THR A 262 2.72 -24.02 1.22
CA THR A 262 3.26 -24.82 0.13
C THR A 262 3.80 -26.14 0.65
N TYR A 263 3.79 -27.17 -0.21
CA TYR A 263 4.15 -28.54 0.18
C TYR A 263 4.75 -29.34 -0.96
N ILE A 264 5.48 -30.36 -0.59
CA ILE A 264 5.88 -31.47 -1.46
C ILE A 264 5.12 -32.72 -1.06
N THR A 265 4.78 -33.56 -2.02
CA THR A 265 4.06 -34.81 -1.78
C THR A 265 5.07 -35.97 -1.65
N LEU A 266 5.04 -36.68 -0.53
CA LEU A 266 5.81 -37.90 -0.36
C LEU A 266 5.28 -39.03 -1.24
N ALA A 267 6.07 -40.11 -1.37
CA ALA A 267 5.70 -41.33 -2.10
C ALA A 267 4.41 -41.98 -1.57
N ALA A 268 4.06 -41.74 -0.30
CA ALA A 268 2.82 -42.20 0.34
C ALA A 268 1.61 -41.24 0.11
N GLY A 269 1.81 -40.13 -0.58
CA GLY A 269 0.75 -39.15 -0.86
C GLY A 269 0.56 -38.06 0.22
N GLU A 270 1.34 -38.10 1.30
CA GLU A 270 1.24 -37.12 2.39
C GLU A 270 1.91 -35.79 2.01
N PRO A 271 1.24 -34.62 2.22
CA PRO A 271 1.83 -33.32 1.99
C PRO A 271 2.73 -32.91 3.15
N ILE A 272 3.99 -32.62 2.86
CA ILE A 272 4.95 -32.07 3.82
C ILE A 272 5.22 -30.60 3.48
N PHE A 273 5.23 -29.74 4.49
CA PHE A 273 5.54 -28.34 4.35
C PHE A 273 6.90 -28.10 3.69
N ASP A 274 6.91 -27.24 2.67
CA ASP A 274 8.12 -26.83 1.97
C ASP A 274 8.07 -25.31 1.75
N GLN A 275 8.94 -24.60 2.46
CA GLN A 275 9.08 -23.15 2.38
C GLN A 275 9.89 -22.70 1.15
N SER A 276 10.60 -23.59 0.48
CA SER A 276 11.46 -23.25 -0.66
C SER A 276 10.72 -23.04 -1.97
N GLN A 277 9.43 -23.34 -2.01
CA GLN A 277 8.60 -23.14 -3.19
C GLN A 277 8.46 -21.64 -3.54
N PRO A 278 8.52 -21.27 -4.83
CA PRO A 278 8.53 -19.87 -5.26
C PRO A 278 7.22 -19.10 -4.94
N ASP A 279 6.15 -19.83 -4.69
CA ASP A 279 4.82 -19.27 -4.38
C ASP A 279 4.47 -19.34 -2.89
N TYR A 280 5.47 -19.63 -2.03
CA TYR A 280 5.31 -19.58 -0.58
C TYR A 280 5.04 -18.14 -0.11
N GLN A 281 4.00 -17.96 0.71
CA GLN A 281 3.70 -16.71 1.37
C GLN A 281 3.19 -16.99 2.79
N ASP A 282 3.88 -16.44 3.77
CA ASP A 282 3.43 -16.47 5.17
C ASP A 282 2.34 -15.42 5.41
N PHE A 283 1.65 -15.50 6.54
CA PHE A 283 0.74 -14.46 7.00
C PHE A 283 1.50 -13.13 7.18
N GLU A 284 0.89 -12.04 6.76
CA GLU A 284 1.41 -10.67 6.94
C GLU A 284 0.83 -9.98 8.18
N LEU A 285 0.32 -10.73 9.14
CA LEU A 285 -0.18 -10.21 10.40
C LEU A 285 0.86 -10.36 11.52
N PRO A 286 0.78 -9.55 12.60
CA PRO A 286 1.60 -9.72 13.78
C PRO A 286 1.46 -11.12 14.38
N GLN A 287 2.52 -11.60 15.02
CA GLN A 287 2.53 -12.93 15.63
C GLN A 287 1.49 -13.06 16.76
N GLU A 288 1.13 -11.95 17.39
CA GLU A 288 0.12 -11.89 18.45
C GLU A 288 -1.27 -12.30 17.97
N ASP A 289 -1.56 -12.12 16.68
CA ASP A 289 -2.83 -12.51 16.05
C ASP A 289 -2.90 -13.97 15.62
N GLU A 290 -1.86 -14.78 15.88
CA GLU A 290 -1.85 -16.19 15.49
C GLU A 290 -3.05 -16.95 16.08
N PHE A 291 -3.40 -16.68 17.34
CA PHE A 291 -4.56 -17.30 17.98
C PHE A 291 -5.87 -16.91 17.30
N LYS A 292 -6.03 -15.63 16.98
CA LYS A 292 -7.19 -15.10 16.28
C LYS A 292 -7.38 -15.75 14.90
N LEU A 293 -6.28 -15.90 14.14
CA LEU A 293 -6.30 -16.60 12.86
C LEU A 293 -6.73 -18.05 13.00
N ILE A 294 -6.20 -18.77 14.01
CA ILE A 294 -6.59 -20.15 14.28
C ILE A 294 -8.10 -20.24 14.52
N MET A 295 -8.66 -19.36 15.34
CA MET A 295 -10.10 -19.36 15.66
C MET A 295 -10.95 -19.09 14.42
N LYS A 296 -10.59 -18.09 13.59
CA LYS A 296 -11.30 -17.80 12.35
C LYS A 296 -11.24 -18.97 11.35
N ILE A 297 -10.07 -19.58 11.18
CA ILE A 297 -9.93 -20.75 10.31
C ILE A 297 -10.77 -21.93 10.82
N LEU A 298 -10.79 -22.18 12.14
CA LEU A 298 -11.63 -23.22 12.72
C LEU A 298 -13.12 -22.95 12.52
N GLN A 299 -13.54 -21.70 12.57
CA GLN A 299 -14.91 -21.30 12.27
C GLN A 299 -15.31 -21.69 10.84
N TYR A 300 -14.46 -21.39 9.84
CA TYR A 300 -14.68 -21.80 8.45
C TYR A 300 -14.68 -23.31 8.29
N CYS A 301 -13.75 -23.99 8.95
CA CYS A 301 -13.69 -25.45 8.96
C CYS A 301 -14.94 -26.09 9.57
N GLY A 302 -15.44 -25.56 10.68
CA GLY A 302 -16.66 -26.03 11.33
C GLY A 302 -17.90 -25.91 10.44
N ILE A 303 -18.03 -24.80 9.71
CA ILE A 303 -19.10 -24.62 8.72
C ILE A 303 -18.94 -25.61 7.57
N SER A 304 -17.72 -25.78 7.05
CA SER A 304 -17.42 -26.69 5.94
C SER A 304 -17.72 -28.15 6.27
N ILE A 305 -17.38 -28.59 7.49
CA ILE A 305 -17.60 -29.95 7.96
C ILE A 305 -19.05 -30.15 8.48
N ARG A 306 -19.86 -29.09 8.50
CA ARG A 306 -21.23 -29.05 9.06
C ARG A 306 -21.29 -29.42 10.55
N GLU A 307 -20.23 -29.16 11.28
CA GLU A 307 -20.19 -29.36 12.73
C GLU A 307 -20.52 -28.06 13.46
N SER A 308 -21.75 -27.97 13.91
CA SER A 308 -22.24 -26.79 14.63
C SER A 308 -21.48 -26.52 15.94
N GLU A 309 -20.93 -27.53 16.59
CA GLU A 309 -20.21 -27.38 17.86
C GLU A 309 -18.88 -26.66 17.70
N VAL A 310 -18.07 -26.98 16.66
CA VAL A 310 -16.79 -26.33 16.39
C VAL A 310 -17.01 -24.88 15.96
N ALA A 311 -18.00 -24.63 15.11
CA ALA A 311 -18.34 -23.27 14.68
C ALA A 311 -18.85 -22.43 15.87
N GLN A 312 -19.72 -22.98 16.74
CA GLN A 312 -20.21 -22.29 17.94
C GLN A 312 -19.09 -21.99 18.94
N PHE A 313 -18.16 -22.90 19.13
CA PHE A 313 -17.01 -22.69 20.01
C PHE A 313 -16.13 -21.53 19.48
N ALA A 314 -15.82 -21.53 18.18
CA ALA A 314 -15.03 -20.48 17.54
C ALA A 314 -15.72 -19.10 17.65
N ILE A 315 -17.02 -19.03 17.38
CA ILE A 315 -17.81 -17.79 17.49
C ILE A 315 -17.88 -17.29 18.95
N ALA A 316 -18.07 -18.20 19.92
CA ALA A 316 -18.13 -17.82 21.33
C ALA A 316 -16.80 -17.23 21.81
N GLN A 317 -15.66 -17.78 21.35
CA GLN A 317 -14.34 -17.28 21.71
C GLN A 317 -14.07 -15.90 21.10
N GLU A 318 -14.44 -15.69 19.83
CA GLU A 318 -14.32 -14.40 19.15
C GLU A 318 -15.15 -13.29 19.82
N GLN A 319 -16.35 -13.62 20.32
CA GLN A 319 -17.19 -12.68 21.09
C GLN A 319 -16.56 -12.29 22.43
N HIS A 320 -15.76 -13.16 23.04
CA HIS A 320 -15.04 -12.86 24.27
C HIS A 320 -13.84 -11.93 24.06
N GLU A 321 -13.21 -11.98 22.88
CA GLU A 321 -12.08 -11.12 22.54
C GLU A 321 -12.49 -9.72 22.06
N GLN A 322 -13.72 -9.53 21.62
CA GLN A 322 -14.20 -8.19 21.28
C GLN A 322 -14.33 -7.35 22.57
N PRO A 323 -13.57 -6.25 22.70
CA PRO A 323 -13.69 -5.39 23.86
C PRO A 323 -15.13 -4.90 23.98
N THR A 324 -15.76 -5.20 25.11
CA THR A 324 -17.14 -4.80 25.42
C THR A 324 -17.25 -3.28 25.60
N PHE A 325 -17.19 -2.53 24.50
CA PHE A 325 -17.46 -1.09 24.49
C PHE A 325 -18.97 -0.75 24.61
N SER A 326 -19.85 -1.74 24.72
CA SER A 326 -21.30 -1.54 24.64
C SER A 326 -22.05 -1.48 25.98
N GLN A 327 -21.37 -1.51 27.14
CA GLN A 327 -22.06 -1.44 28.42
C GLN A 327 -21.57 -0.34 29.36
N GLN A 328 -21.62 0.90 28.93
CA GLN A 328 -21.76 2.06 29.84
C GLN A 328 -22.46 3.18 29.07
N GLN A 329 -23.79 3.10 29.03
CA GLN A 329 -24.67 4.26 28.92
C GLN A 329 -25.16 4.63 30.31
#